data_e7427d76e00c9dacb7dca9e6fca6c10e
#
_entry.id   e7427d76e00c9dacb7dca9e6fca6c10e
#
_cell.length_a   1.000
_cell.length_b   1.000
_cell.length_c   1.000
_cell.angle_alpha   90.00
_cell.angle_beta   90.00
_cell.angle_gamma   90.00
#
_symmetry.space_group_name_H-M   'P 1'
#
loop_
_entity.id
_entity.type
_entity.pdbx_description
1 polymer ?
#
loop_
_entity_poly.entity_id
_entity_poly.type
_entity_poly.pdbx_seq_one_letter_code
_entity_poly.pdbx_strand_id
1 'polypeptide(L)'
;MKKKICSLFLAVFFSALAAAGCAKEPAPPETPTSPGSDSIGAETDEITLDPQLEAEDFGGTFTMFGREVDGYSFPYNELGGNESKSHLDSKIFTRNMNIQSKYSIQLVYKYARTNEMLTKATTALFGGDAYDVILAPTTVSFSMAVNGLLRTLEDMPYINLDKPYYDQSLKTDTSINESHYFVHGHYSISTYNAVAALYLNKTLLQSYDELSDPYELVRSGDWTWSEMFDMCRTVTSVGADLDDPGLGTYGLSVGVYAWQPLFFSSGASLVTKNEEDTPILNLNDCVDLILDINRVLNDSATTFFSSSYQMHSSFNAFGVFGAGRALFMSDPLYCVPEYVMPSEVDYGILPIPKYREKQDNYYSQTHPAHSTVISVMKQEHSDLNKIGKIVEDYAYQSSLHVHPMIVETMIKRHNAQSAQDFEMLEILFSNVRCDMGLSMSNEIKIDSDVRRLFRANDTSIVSTLRTNEPTYRSVLEGIVKSWSQTTN
;
A
#
# COMPACT_ATOMS: atom_id res chain seq x y z
N MET A 1 38.56 17.09 -42.10
CA MET A 1 39.09 16.20 -43.17
C MET A 1 38.36 14.88 -43.03
N LYS A 2 37.45 14.59 -43.98
CA LYS A 2 37.40 13.41 -44.86
C LYS A 2 37.32 12.07 -44.14
N LYS A 3 36.39 11.14 -44.34
CA LYS A 3 35.34 10.75 -45.34
C LYS A 3 34.68 9.53 -44.69
N LYS A 4 33.35 9.36 -44.67
CA LYS A 4 32.45 8.75 -45.65
C LYS A 4 32.87 7.36 -46.16
N ILE A 5 31.95 6.41 -46.05
CA ILE A 5 31.42 5.53 -47.14
C ILE A 5 30.75 4.33 -46.43
N CYS A 6 29.42 4.13 -46.50
CA CYS A 6 28.55 3.52 -47.51
C CYS A 6 28.88 2.03 -47.73
N SER A 7 28.00 1.11 -47.74
CA SER A 7 26.75 0.81 -48.40
C SER A 7 26.38 -0.64 -48.10
N LEU A 8 25.19 -1.00 -47.92
CA LEU A 8 24.09 -1.44 -48.82
C LEU A 8 24.23 -2.88 -49.37
N PHE A 9 23.19 -3.57 -49.41
CA PHE A 9 22.67 -4.68 -50.25
C PHE A 9 22.13 -5.84 -49.39
N LEU A 10 21.04 -6.50 -49.67
CA LEU A 10 19.90 -6.37 -50.57
C LEU A 10 18.89 -7.42 -50.13
N ALA A 11 17.67 -7.13 -50.34
CA ALA A 11 16.50 -7.95 -50.14
C ALA A 11 16.40 -9.10 -51.18
N VAL A 12 15.32 -9.88 -50.98
CA VAL A 12 14.58 -10.69 -51.95
C VAL A 12 14.86 -12.21 -51.89
N PHE A 13 13.87 -13.04 -51.56
CA PHE A 13 12.99 -13.69 -52.52
C PHE A 13 11.81 -14.41 -51.86
N PHE A 14 10.74 -14.27 -52.50
CA PHE A 14 9.38 -14.73 -52.50
C PHE A 14 9.19 -16.23 -52.77
N SER A 15 8.02 -16.68 -52.35
CA SER A 15 6.96 -17.49 -52.97
C SER A 15 6.86 -18.94 -52.55
N ALA A 16 5.82 -19.22 -51.87
CA ALA A 16 4.56 -19.87 -52.21
C ALA A 16 4.69 -21.32 -52.71
N LEU A 17 3.99 -22.24 -52.03
CA LEU A 17 2.99 -23.10 -52.66
C LEU A 17 2.05 -23.70 -51.59
N ALA A 18 0.75 -23.58 -51.87
CA ALA A 18 -0.33 -24.23 -51.16
C ALA A 18 -0.51 -25.65 -51.72
N ALA A 19 -0.81 -26.60 -50.89
CA ALA A 19 -1.61 -27.76 -51.26
C ALA A 19 -2.28 -28.40 -50.04
N ALA A 20 -3.54 -28.66 -50.19
CA ALA A 20 -4.55 -29.16 -49.31
C ALA A 20 -4.26 -30.53 -48.75
N GLY A 21 -4.71 -30.74 -47.51
CA GLY A 21 -4.88 -32.06 -46.93
C GLY A 21 -5.81 -31.98 -45.73
N CYS A 22 -7.10 -32.26 -45.94
CA CYS A 22 -8.07 -32.45 -44.88
C CYS A 22 -7.70 -33.68 -44.05
N ALA A 23 -7.42 -33.50 -42.75
CA ALA A 23 -7.48 -34.57 -41.78
C ALA A 23 -8.38 -34.11 -40.62
N LYS A 24 -9.42 -34.92 -40.35
CA LYS A 24 -10.37 -34.73 -39.23
C LYS A 24 -9.63 -34.74 -37.88
N GLU A 25 -9.88 -33.74 -37.08
CA GLU A 25 -9.55 -33.75 -35.64
C GLU A 25 -10.42 -34.80 -34.90
N PRO A 26 -9.84 -35.56 -33.97
CA PRO A 26 -10.62 -36.42 -33.08
C PRO A 26 -11.27 -35.55 -31.97
N ALA A 27 -12.51 -35.89 -31.61
CA ALA A 27 -13.28 -35.26 -30.57
C ALA A 27 -12.60 -35.39 -29.18
N PRO A 28 -12.74 -34.39 -28.30
CA PRO A 28 -12.21 -34.45 -26.94
C PRO A 28 -12.99 -35.49 -26.10
N PRO A 29 -12.34 -36.14 -25.11
CA PRO A 29 -12.98 -37.12 -24.26
C PRO A 29 -14.01 -36.49 -23.32
N GLU A 30 -15.15 -37.18 -23.18
CA GLU A 30 -16.24 -36.82 -22.27
C GLU A 30 -15.80 -36.84 -20.81
N THR A 31 -16.07 -35.77 -20.10
CA THR A 31 -15.89 -35.67 -18.65
C THR A 31 -16.98 -36.45 -17.92
N PRO A 32 -16.67 -37.25 -16.88
CA PRO A 32 -17.69 -37.97 -16.13
C PRO A 32 -18.54 -37.01 -15.30
N THR A 33 -19.85 -37.08 -15.47
CA THR A 33 -20.87 -36.42 -14.67
C THR A 33 -20.88 -36.94 -13.24
N SER A 34 -20.61 -36.10 -12.27
CA SER A 34 -20.88 -36.34 -10.86
C SER A 34 -22.36 -36.16 -10.54
N PRO A 35 -22.93 -36.92 -9.59
CA PRO A 35 -24.34 -36.86 -9.26
C PRO A 35 -24.68 -35.61 -8.49
N GLY A 36 -25.88 -35.05 -8.75
CA GLY A 36 -26.38 -33.81 -8.26
C GLY A 36 -26.40 -33.70 -6.73
N SER A 37 -25.96 -32.58 -6.25
CA SER A 37 -26.27 -32.04 -4.93
C SER A 37 -27.38 -31.00 -5.09
N ASP A 38 -28.50 -31.24 -4.45
CA ASP A 38 -29.58 -30.28 -4.32
C ASP A 38 -29.05 -29.01 -3.64
N SER A 39 -28.89 -27.96 -4.42
CA SER A 39 -28.55 -26.63 -3.91
C SER A 39 -29.81 -26.01 -3.31
N ILE A 40 -29.83 -25.88 -2.00
CA ILE A 40 -30.71 -24.94 -1.31
C ILE A 40 -30.31 -23.55 -1.80
N GLY A 41 -31.19 -22.92 -2.59
CA GLY A 41 -30.98 -21.55 -3.09
C GLY A 41 -31.00 -20.56 -1.93
N ALA A 42 -29.83 -20.11 -1.55
CA ALA A 42 -29.65 -18.78 -0.99
C ALA A 42 -29.45 -17.86 -2.20
N GLU A 43 -30.42 -17.02 -2.51
CA GLU A 43 -30.20 -15.86 -3.38
C GLU A 43 -29.14 -14.96 -2.69
N THR A 44 -27.87 -15.16 -3.06
CA THR A 44 -26.88 -14.13 -2.84
C THR A 44 -27.15 -13.08 -3.90
N ASP A 45 -27.72 -11.94 -3.50
CA ASP A 45 -27.78 -10.76 -4.35
C ASP A 45 -26.37 -10.46 -4.83
N GLU A 46 -26.11 -10.73 -6.12
CA GLU A 46 -24.83 -10.45 -6.75
C GLU A 46 -24.69 -8.93 -6.78
N ILE A 47 -23.81 -8.36 -5.92
CA ILE A 47 -23.57 -6.93 -5.85
C ILE A 47 -23.03 -6.46 -7.19
N THR A 48 -23.87 -5.84 -8.00
CA THR A 48 -23.46 -5.33 -9.30
C THR A 48 -22.40 -4.23 -9.12
N LEU A 49 -21.34 -4.24 -9.93
CA LEU A 49 -20.29 -3.22 -9.88
C LEU A 49 -20.86 -1.82 -10.19
N ASP A 50 -21.71 -1.71 -11.21
CA ASP A 50 -22.31 -0.44 -11.63
C ASP A 50 -23.28 0.09 -10.56
N PRO A 51 -23.10 1.33 -10.05
CA PRO A 51 -24.00 1.93 -9.08
C PRO A 51 -25.34 2.39 -9.67
N GLN A 52 -25.55 2.24 -10.99
CA GLN A 52 -26.79 2.62 -11.72
C GLN A 52 -27.19 4.09 -11.52
N LEU A 53 -26.19 5.00 -11.45
CA LEU A 53 -26.43 6.44 -11.30
C LEU A 53 -26.79 7.09 -12.63
N GLU A 54 -27.93 7.76 -12.69
CA GLU A 54 -28.36 8.55 -13.85
C GLU A 54 -27.50 9.81 -13.98
N ALA A 55 -27.33 10.28 -15.24
CA ALA A 55 -26.73 11.56 -15.53
C ALA A 55 -27.62 12.70 -14.99
N GLU A 56 -27.00 13.73 -14.44
CA GLU A 56 -27.71 14.86 -13.87
C GLU A 56 -26.93 16.16 -14.07
N ASP A 57 -27.63 17.23 -14.46
CA ASP A 57 -27.03 18.55 -14.66
C ASP A 57 -27.00 19.32 -13.34
N PHE A 58 -25.94 19.17 -12.57
CA PHE A 58 -25.73 19.95 -11.34
C PHE A 58 -25.13 21.32 -11.61
N GLY A 59 -24.44 21.50 -12.72
CA GLY A 59 -23.72 22.74 -13.04
C GLY A 59 -22.63 23.13 -12.03
N GLY A 60 -21.94 24.22 -12.32
CA GLY A 60 -20.94 24.81 -11.42
C GLY A 60 -19.69 23.99 -11.21
N THR A 61 -19.05 24.18 -10.05
CA THR A 61 -17.79 23.54 -9.69
C THR A 61 -17.98 22.42 -8.68
N PHE A 62 -17.01 21.47 -8.68
CA PHE A 62 -16.83 20.47 -7.64
C PHE A 62 -15.37 20.49 -7.22
N THR A 63 -15.10 20.87 -5.98
CA THR A 63 -13.74 21.14 -5.51
C THR A 63 -13.19 19.94 -4.74
N MET A 64 -12.10 19.38 -5.27
CA MET A 64 -11.37 18.28 -4.67
C MET A 64 -10.05 18.78 -4.09
N PHE A 65 -9.77 18.42 -2.84
CA PHE A 65 -8.54 18.76 -2.17
C PHE A 65 -7.66 17.53 -1.99
N GLY A 66 -6.42 17.59 -2.44
CA GLY A 66 -5.51 16.47 -2.39
C GLY A 66 -4.10 16.81 -1.94
N ARG A 67 -3.33 15.75 -1.75
CA ARG A 67 -1.90 15.84 -1.45
C ARG A 67 -1.13 16.31 -2.68
N GLU A 68 -0.16 17.21 -2.45
CA GLU A 68 0.82 17.61 -3.46
C GLU A 68 1.77 16.45 -3.78
N VAL A 69 2.08 16.26 -5.06
CA VAL A 69 3.07 15.28 -5.50
C VAL A 69 4.45 15.65 -4.95
N ASP A 70 5.12 14.73 -4.28
CA ASP A 70 6.43 14.97 -3.66
C ASP A 70 7.61 14.32 -4.42
N GLY A 71 7.31 13.58 -5.49
CA GLY A 71 8.32 12.92 -6.33
C GLY A 71 8.92 11.66 -5.72
N TYR A 72 8.66 11.35 -4.45
CA TYR A 72 9.19 10.19 -3.76
C TYR A 72 8.08 9.27 -3.22
N SER A 73 7.54 9.57 -2.05
CA SER A 73 6.52 8.73 -1.43
C SER A 73 5.13 8.89 -2.05
N PHE A 74 4.93 9.93 -2.84
CA PHE A 74 3.71 10.23 -3.55
C PHE A 74 4.01 10.77 -4.97
N PRO A 75 4.52 9.93 -5.89
CA PRO A 75 4.93 10.36 -7.21
C PRO A 75 3.79 10.59 -8.20
N TYR A 76 2.56 10.19 -7.85
CA TYR A 76 1.40 10.22 -8.75
C TYR A 76 0.37 11.26 -8.34
N ASN A 77 -0.16 11.99 -9.32
CA ASN A 77 -1.30 12.89 -9.10
C ASN A 77 -2.61 12.10 -9.22
N GLU A 78 -3.15 11.64 -8.10
CA GLU A 78 -4.37 10.83 -8.05
C GLU A 78 -5.64 11.61 -8.41
N LEU A 79 -5.62 12.96 -8.31
CA LEU A 79 -6.76 13.82 -8.63
C LEU A 79 -6.80 14.23 -10.10
N GLY A 80 -5.77 14.94 -10.55
CA GLY A 80 -5.71 15.58 -11.85
C GLY A 80 -4.80 14.83 -12.81
N GLY A 81 -5.35 14.03 -13.70
CA GLY A 81 -4.61 13.39 -14.76
C GLY A 81 -4.28 14.36 -15.93
N ASN A 82 -3.33 13.97 -16.75
CA ASN A 82 -2.96 14.67 -17.98
C ASN A 82 -2.94 13.69 -19.15
N GLU A 83 -3.71 13.95 -20.19
CA GLU A 83 -3.90 13.04 -21.33
C GLU A 83 -2.58 12.61 -21.99
N SER A 84 -1.56 13.46 -21.98
CA SER A 84 -0.32 13.24 -22.71
C SER A 84 0.89 12.83 -21.87
N LYS A 85 0.76 12.73 -20.56
CA LYS A 85 1.92 12.51 -19.66
C LYS A 85 2.30 11.03 -19.51
N SER A 86 1.35 10.18 -19.21
CA SER A 86 1.53 8.73 -19.09
C SER A 86 0.21 7.99 -19.33
N HIS A 87 0.26 6.66 -19.52
CA HIS A 87 -0.97 5.85 -19.63
C HIS A 87 -1.86 5.99 -18.39
N LEU A 88 -1.27 5.98 -17.21
CA LEU A 88 -2.01 6.15 -15.95
C LEU A 88 -2.64 7.55 -15.87
N ASP A 89 -1.87 8.61 -16.13
CA ASP A 89 -2.40 9.99 -16.19
C ASP A 89 -3.55 10.13 -17.19
N SER A 90 -3.43 9.50 -18.37
CA SER A 90 -4.50 9.49 -19.39
C SER A 90 -5.77 8.81 -18.87
N LYS A 91 -5.67 7.74 -18.09
CA LYS A 91 -6.84 7.07 -17.50
C LYS A 91 -7.48 7.88 -16.35
N ILE A 92 -6.69 8.54 -15.55
CA ILE A 92 -7.17 9.51 -14.56
C ILE A 92 -7.90 10.66 -15.27
N PHE A 93 -7.33 11.19 -16.35
CA PHE A 93 -7.96 12.22 -17.17
C PHE A 93 -9.31 11.74 -17.74
N THR A 94 -9.36 10.52 -18.31
CA THR A 94 -10.60 9.92 -18.86
C THR A 94 -11.68 9.81 -17.79
N ARG A 95 -11.36 9.27 -16.59
CA ARG A 95 -12.28 9.22 -15.45
C ARG A 95 -12.85 10.60 -15.15
N ASN A 96 -11.98 11.59 -15.04
CA ASN A 96 -12.38 12.96 -14.67
C ASN A 96 -13.29 13.59 -15.74
N MET A 97 -12.99 13.38 -17.01
CA MET A 97 -13.82 13.85 -18.13
C MET A 97 -15.20 13.19 -18.15
N ASN A 98 -15.29 11.89 -17.87
CA ASN A 98 -16.55 11.18 -17.78
C ASN A 98 -17.44 11.78 -16.69
N ILE A 99 -16.88 12.02 -15.50
CA ILE A 99 -17.59 12.63 -14.37
C ILE A 99 -18.07 14.05 -14.72
N GLN A 100 -17.20 14.88 -15.26
CA GLN A 100 -17.56 16.25 -15.67
C GLN A 100 -18.68 16.27 -16.70
N SER A 101 -18.61 15.38 -17.69
CA SER A 101 -19.63 15.27 -18.73
C SER A 101 -20.95 14.75 -18.20
N LYS A 102 -20.94 13.72 -17.35
CA LYS A 102 -22.14 13.08 -16.80
C LYS A 102 -22.95 14.01 -15.89
N TYR A 103 -22.25 14.86 -15.13
CA TYR A 103 -22.86 15.73 -14.14
C TYR A 103 -22.85 17.21 -14.48
N SER A 104 -22.39 17.59 -15.69
CA SER A 104 -22.30 18.97 -16.16
C SER A 104 -21.54 19.88 -15.18
N ILE A 105 -20.48 19.39 -14.57
CA ILE A 105 -19.66 20.10 -13.59
C ILE A 105 -18.27 20.39 -14.08
N GLN A 106 -17.55 21.32 -13.44
CA GLN A 106 -16.13 21.50 -13.56
C GLN A 106 -15.42 20.98 -12.29
N LEU A 107 -14.51 20.02 -12.43
CA LEU A 107 -13.63 19.58 -11.36
C LEU A 107 -12.54 20.61 -11.11
N VAL A 108 -12.44 21.10 -9.88
CA VAL A 108 -11.41 22.04 -9.43
C VAL A 108 -10.51 21.35 -8.42
N TYR A 109 -9.20 21.35 -8.68
CA TYR A 109 -8.22 20.67 -7.82
C TYR A 109 -7.44 21.68 -6.98
N LYS A 110 -7.37 21.43 -5.68
CA LYS A 110 -6.54 22.14 -4.73
C LYS A 110 -5.54 21.19 -4.11
N TYR A 111 -4.33 21.65 -3.86
CA TYR A 111 -3.27 20.79 -3.32
C TYR A 111 -2.57 21.43 -2.13
N ALA A 112 -2.04 20.56 -1.26
CA ALA A 112 -1.18 20.95 -0.16
C ALA A 112 -0.15 19.87 0.16
N ARG A 113 0.94 20.29 0.79
CA ARG A 113 1.86 19.34 1.42
C ARG A 113 1.17 18.63 2.58
N THR A 114 1.55 17.38 2.84
CA THR A 114 0.93 16.55 3.87
C THR A 114 0.80 17.27 5.22
N ASN A 115 1.88 17.93 5.67
CA ASN A 115 1.91 18.64 6.95
C ASN A 115 1.07 19.93 7.00
N GLU A 116 0.57 20.41 5.86
CA GLU A 116 -0.27 21.61 5.76
C GLU A 116 -1.75 21.26 5.60
N MET A 117 -2.08 20.01 5.21
CA MET A 117 -3.43 19.63 4.78
C MET A 117 -4.47 19.87 5.87
N LEU A 118 -4.20 19.43 7.12
CA LEU A 118 -5.13 19.64 8.23
C LEU A 118 -5.42 21.14 8.47
N THR A 119 -4.39 21.97 8.50
CA THR A 119 -4.54 23.41 8.70
C THR A 119 -5.32 24.09 7.56
N LYS A 120 -5.01 23.72 6.30
CA LYS A 120 -5.71 24.27 5.12
C LYS A 120 -7.17 23.81 5.08
N ALA A 121 -7.47 22.54 5.39
CA ALA A 121 -8.84 22.06 5.47
C ALA A 121 -9.63 22.77 6.57
N THR A 122 -9.03 22.96 7.75
CA THR A 122 -9.65 23.72 8.85
C THR A 122 -9.94 25.16 8.43
N THR A 123 -8.95 25.83 7.83
CA THR A 123 -9.11 27.21 7.36
C THR A 123 -10.19 27.33 6.29
N ALA A 124 -10.24 26.40 5.34
CA ALA A 124 -11.24 26.40 4.27
C ALA A 124 -12.65 26.21 4.81
N LEU A 125 -12.84 25.28 5.76
CA LEU A 125 -14.14 25.03 6.37
C LEU A 125 -14.69 26.28 7.09
N PHE A 126 -13.91 26.89 7.94
CA PHE A 126 -14.34 28.06 8.72
C PHE A 126 -14.28 29.38 7.93
N GLY A 127 -13.53 29.43 6.83
CA GLY A 127 -13.43 30.58 5.93
C GLY A 127 -14.53 30.65 4.86
N GLY A 128 -15.34 29.60 4.71
CA GLY A 128 -16.42 29.56 3.72
C GLY A 128 -15.98 29.11 2.32
N ASP A 129 -14.73 28.69 2.14
CA ASP A 129 -14.15 28.13 0.88
C ASP A 129 -13.93 26.63 1.01
N ALA A 130 -14.85 25.92 1.67
CA ALA A 130 -14.72 24.51 1.95
C ALA A 130 -14.63 23.67 0.66
N TYR A 131 -13.98 22.51 0.79
CA TYR A 131 -13.84 21.54 -0.30
C TYR A 131 -15.02 20.57 -0.27
N ASP A 132 -15.46 20.07 -1.44
CA ASP A 132 -16.50 19.05 -1.49
C ASP A 132 -15.94 17.70 -1.00
N VAL A 133 -14.76 17.35 -1.48
CA VAL A 133 -14.10 16.06 -1.20
C VAL A 133 -12.61 16.26 -0.91
N ILE A 134 -12.07 15.44 -0.02
CA ILE A 134 -10.65 15.41 0.34
C ILE A 134 -10.07 14.04 0.03
N LEU A 135 -8.95 14.01 -0.69
CA LEU A 135 -8.10 12.84 -0.87
C LEU A 135 -6.79 13.09 -0.13
N ALA A 136 -6.63 12.47 1.02
CA ALA A 136 -5.50 12.70 1.91
C ALA A 136 -4.93 11.39 2.46
N PRO A 137 -3.67 11.40 2.95
CA PRO A 137 -3.14 10.26 3.69
C PRO A 137 -4.05 9.86 4.85
N THR A 138 -4.15 8.56 5.11
CA THR A 138 -5.02 8.00 6.16
C THR A 138 -4.80 8.67 7.51
N THR A 139 -3.53 8.92 7.91
CA THR A 139 -3.20 9.62 9.16
C THR A 139 -3.74 11.05 9.21
N VAL A 140 -3.75 11.75 8.08
CA VAL A 140 -4.27 13.13 7.99
C VAL A 140 -5.79 13.14 8.02
N SER A 141 -6.43 12.25 7.27
CA SER A 141 -7.89 12.09 7.28
C SER A 141 -8.40 11.67 8.65
N PHE A 142 -7.64 10.81 9.35
CA PHE A 142 -7.92 10.46 10.74
C PHE A 142 -7.91 11.69 11.65
N SER A 143 -6.86 12.51 11.57
CA SER A 143 -6.80 13.79 12.32
C SER A 143 -7.94 14.73 11.96
N MET A 144 -8.34 14.81 10.69
CA MET A 144 -9.49 15.62 10.25
C MET A 144 -10.81 15.12 10.85
N ALA A 145 -11.02 13.79 10.90
CA ALA A 145 -12.21 13.19 11.51
C ALA A 145 -12.29 13.51 13.01
N VAL A 146 -11.20 13.28 13.76
CA VAL A 146 -11.11 13.59 15.21
C VAL A 146 -11.37 15.07 15.50
N ASN A 147 -10.98 15.97 14.58
CA ASN A 147 -11.23 17.42 14.68
C ASN A 147 -12.62 17.84 14.15
N GLY A 148 -13.49 16.90 13.76
CA GLY A 148 -14.85 17.18 13.34
C GLY A 148 -14.98 17.87 11.97
N LEU A 149 -13.98 17.74 11.10
CA LEU A 149 -13.97 18.38 9.78
C LEU A 149 -14.68 17.54 8.70
N LEU A 150 -14.96 16.25 8.97
CA LEU A 150 -15.50 15.30 8.01
C LEU A 150 -16.91 14.87 8.37
N ARG A 151 -17.67 14.42 7.37
CA ARG A 151 -18.93 13.70 7.51
C ARG A 151 -18.71 12.21 7.57
N THR A 152 -19.62 11.47 8.20
CA THR A 152 -19.72 10.02 8.06
C THR A 152 -20.16 9.69 6.63
N LEU A 153 -19.59 8.64 6.08
CA LEU A 153 -19.89 8.20 4.71
C LEU A 153 -21.24 7.44 4.66
N GLU A 154 -21.66 6.85 5.77
CA GLU A 154 -22.97 6.23 5.93
C GLU A 154 -24.12 7.23 5.78
N ASP A 155 -23.91 8.48 6.17
CA ASP A 155 -24.91 9.55 6.06
C ASP A 155 -24.99 10.17 4.65
N MET A 156 -24.08 9.73 3.75
CA MET A 156 -24.04 10.28 2.40
C MET A 156 -24.98 9.55 1.46
N PRO A 157 -25.92 10.27 0.79
CA PRO A 157 -26.75 9.68 -0.23
C PRO A 157 -25.90 9.02 -1.34
N TYR A 158 -26.38 7.91 -1.86
CA TYR A 158 -25.79 7.15 -2.98
C TYR A 158 -24.46 6.46 -2.69
N ILE A 159 -23.72 6.77 -1.64
CA ILE A 159 -22.50 6.06 -1.29
C ILE A 159 -22.85 4.67 -0.75
N ASN A 160 -22.33 3.63 -1.39
CA ASN A 160 -22.48 2.25 -0.95
C ASN A 160 -21.09 1.63 -0.68
N LEU A 161 -20.69 1.67 0.59
CA LEU A 161 -19.37 1.17 1.02
C LEU A 161 -19.17 -0.35 0.86
N ASP A 162 -20.24 -1.11 0.54
CA ASP A 162 -20.14 -2.55 0.27
C ASP A 162 -19.77 -2.86 -1.18
N LYS A 163 -19.70 -1.85 -2.03
CA LYS A 163 -19.25 -2.01 -3.42
C LYS A 163 -17.79 -2.39 -3.48
N PRO A 164 -17.39 -3.30 -4.41
CA PRO A 164 -16.03 -3.84 -4.46
C PRO A 164 -14.95 -2.86 -4.91
N TYR A 165 -15.30 -1.67 -5.35
CA TYR A 165 -14.33 -0.59 -5.61
C TYR A 165 -13.91 0.17 -4.35
N TYR A 166 -14.55 -0.05 -3.22
CA TYR A 166 -14.03 0.28 -1.90
C TYR A 166 -13.31 -0.96 -1.34
N ASP A 167 -12.14 -0.76 -0.77
CA ASP A 167 -11.35 -1.87 -0.23
C ASP A 167 -11.99 -2.39 1.07
N GLN A 168 -12.56 -3.58 1.00
CA GLN A 168 -13.36 -4.15 2.09
C GLN A 168 -12.52 -4.49 3.32
N SER A 169 -11.26 -4.91 3.14
CA SER A 169 -10.37 -5.22 4.25
C SER A 169 -9.90 -3.94 4.96
N LEU A 170 -9.46 -2.95 4.20
CA LEU A 170 -9.02 -1.66 4.74
C LEU A 170 -10.19 -0.84 5.32
N LYS A 171 -11.40 -0.99 4.78
CA LYS A 171 -12.63 -0.42 5.35
C LYS A 171 -12.81 -0.88 6.79
N THR A 172 -12.78 -2.19 7.02
CA THR A 172 -12.91 -2.77 8.36
C THR A 172 -11.78 -2.32 9.29
N ASP A 173 -10.56 -2.17 8.79
CA ASP A 173 -9.42 -1.73 9.60
C ASP A 173 -9.53 -0.29 10.11
N THR A 174 -10.30 0.58 9.42
CA THR A 174 -10.34 2.02 9.68
C THR A 174 -11.66 2.55 10.22
N SER A 175 -12.67 1.70 10.45
CA SER A 175 -13.92 2.07 11.12
C SER A 175 -13.75 2.24 12.64
N ILE A 176 -14.61 3.03 13.27
CA ILE A 176 -14.80 3.08 14.73
C ILE A 176 -16.31 3.09 15.01
N ASN A 177 -16.77 2.15 15.83
CA ASN A 177 -18.20 1.96 16.14
C ASN A 177 -19.04 1.90 14.84
N GLU A 178 -18.57 1.11 13.86
CA GLU A 178 -19.19 0.90 12.54
C GLU A 178 -19.32 2.17 11.68
N SER A 179 -18.66 3.28 12.05
CA SER A 179 -18.72 4.55 11.32
C SER A 179 -17.43 4.81 10.55
N HIS A 180 -17.58 5.29 9.30
CA HIS A 180 -16.48 5.62 8.40
C HIS A 180 -16.52 7.09 8.02
N TYR A 181 -15.47 7.85 8.34
CA TYR A 181 -15.26 9.22 7.86
C TYR A 181 -14.41 9.28 6.59
N PHE A 182 -13.79 8.19 6.26
CA PHE A 182 -12.96 8.01 5.07
C PHE A 182 -12.87 6.53 4.72
N VAL A 183 -12.52 6.24 3.48
CA VAL A 183 -12.39 4.86 2.99
C VAL A 183 -11.26 4.78 1.96
N HIS A 184 -10.62 3.61 1.82
CA HIS A 184 -9.73 3.27 0.73
C HIS A 184 -10.53 2.73 -0.45
N GLY A 185 -9.97 2.87 -1.67
CA GLY A 185 -10.64 2.34 -2.85
C GLY A 185 -9.78 2.42 -4.12
N HIS A 186 -10.35 1.99 -5.23
CA HIS A 186 -9.71 1.86 -6.54
C HIS A 186 -9.22 3.18 -7.15
N TYR A 187 -9.52 4.30 -6.54
CA TYR A 187 -9.00 5.63 -6.91
C TYR A 187 -7.61 5.91 -6.34
N SER A 188 -7.15 5.14 -5.36
CA SER A 188 -5.89 5.37 -4.66
C SER A 188 -4.76 4.51 -5.19
N ILE A 189 -3.84 5.13 -5.93
CA ILE A 189 -2.60 4.52 -6.41
C ILE A 189 -1.64 4.31 -5.25
N SER A 190 -1.58 5.28 -4.36
CA SER A 190 -0.66 5.29 -3.23
C SER A 190 -0.94 4.20 -2.21
N THR A 191 -2.17 3.70 -2.10
CA THR A 191 -2.50 2.57 -1.23
C THR A 191 -1.70 1.32 -1.59
N TYR A 192 -1.54 1.03 -2.88
CA TYR A 192 -0.75 -0.11 -3.36
C TYR A 192 0.76 0.17 -3.29
N ASN A 193 1.18 1.37 -3.65
CA ASN A 193 2.59 1.76 -3.60
C ASN A 193 3.16 1.86 -2.17
N ALA A 194 2.32 2.15 -1.20
CA ALA A 194 2.72 2.22 0.21
C ALA A 194 2.79 0.86 0.90
N VAL A 195 2.54 -0.24 0.18
CA VAL A 195 2.67 -1.59 0.75
C VAL A 195 4.14 -1.95 0.86
N ALA A 196 4.54 -2.42 2.05
CA ALA A 196 5.90 -2.88 2.30
C ALA A 196 6.14 -4.27 1.70
N ALA A 197 7.32 -4.44 1.07
CA ALA A 197 7.79 -5.69 0.50
C ALA A 197 9.21 -6.03 1.00
N LEU A 198 9.64 -7.25 0.77
CA LEU A 198 11.03 -7.67 0.95
C LEU A 198 11.67 -7.82 -0.42
N TYR A 199 12.80 -7.13 -0.63
CA TYR A 199 13.59 -7.22 -1.85
C TYR A 199 14.71 -8.24 -1.65
N LEU A 200 14.84 -9.17 -2.59
CA LEU A 200 15.86 -10.22 -2.62
C LEU A 200 16.96 -9.88 -3.61
N ASN A 201 18.21 -9.96 -3.21
CA ASN A 201 19.34 -9.91 -4.14
C ASN A 201 19.59 -11.31 -4.71
N LYS A 202 19.12 -11.54 -5.95
CA LYS A 202 19.23 -12.83 -6.64
C LYS A 202 20.66 -13.23 -6.91
N THR A 203 21.53 -12.27 -7.24
CA THR A 203 22.96 -12.54 -7.50
C THR A 203 23.66 -13.04 -6.24
N LEU A 204 23.36 -12.41 -5.10
CA LEU A 204 23.93 -12.84 -3.83
C LEU A 204 23.37 -14.20 -3.40
N LEU A 205 22.07 -14.44 -3.57
CA LEU A 205 21.45 -15.75 -3.31
C LEU A 205 22.14 -16.86 -4.09
N GLN A 206 22.36 -16.66 -5.39
CA GLN A 206 23.00 -17.67 -6.27
C GLN A 206 24.48 -17.95 -5.94
N SER A 207 25.10 -17.13 -5.10
CA SER A 207 26.48 -17.33 -4.66
C SER A 207 26.61 -18.33 -3.51
N TYR A 208 25.49 -18.86 -3.00
CA TYR A 208 25.44 -19.79 -1.87
C TYR A 208 24.55 -20.98 -2.21
N ASP A 209 25.16 -22.11 -2.61
CA ASP A 209 24.44 -23.32 -3.02
C ASP A 209 23.60 -23.97 -1.89
N GLU A 210 23.91 -23.66 -0.63
CA GLU A 210 23.21 -24.18 0.55
C GLU A 210 21.92 -23.43 0.89
N LEU A 211 21.63 -22.28 0.27
CA LEU A 211 20.42 -21.52 0.55
C LEU A 211 19.23 -22.09 -0.22
N SER A 212 18.11 -22.17 0.47
CA SER A 212 16.80 -22.51 -0.13
C SER A 212 16.32 -21.42 -1.07
N ASP A 213 15.50 -21.76 -2.05
CA ASP A 213 14.81 -20.78 -2.89
C ASP A 213 13.67 -20.13 -2.11
N PRO A 214 13.72 -18.80 -1.81
CA PRO A 214 12.66 -18.13 -1.07
C PRO A 214 11.30 -18.16 -1.77
N TYR A 215 11.25 -18.22 -3.09
CA TYR A 215 10.00 -18.34 -3.84
C TYR A 215 9.29 -19.65 -3.57
N GLU A 216 10.03 -20.77 -3.52
CA GLU A 216 9.49 -22.07 -3.16
C GLU A 216 9.04 -22.11 -1.70
N LEU A 217 9.79 -21.48 -0.79
CA LEU A 217 9.39 -21.36 0.62
C LEU A 217 8.08 -20.57 0.78
N VAL A 218 7.87 -19.52 -0.03
CA VAL A 218 6.61 -18.78 -0.03
C VAL A 218 5.46 -19.66 -0.51
N ARG A 219 5.64 -20.41 -1.61
CA ARG A 219 4.61 -21.28 -2.20
C ARG A 219 4.22 -22.42 -1.26
N SER A 220 5.19 -23.03 -0.58
CA SER A 220 4.94 -24.09 0.42
C SER A 220 4.34 -23.56 1.73
N GLY A 221 4.41 -22.26 1.98
CA GLY A 221 3.99 -21.65 3.24
C GLY A 221 5.05 -21.72 4.33
N ASP A 222 6.28 -22.12 4.00
CA ASP A 222 7.40 -22.27 4.95
C ASP A 222 8.27 -21.02 5.04
N TRP A 223 7.98 -19.96 4.28
CA TRP A 223 8.68 -18.69 4.36
C TRP A 223 8.40 -17.99 5.68
N THR A 224 9.30 -18.15 6.65
CA THR A 224 9.20 -17.66 8.03
C THR A 224 10.37 -16.78 8.41
N TRP A 225 10.25 -16.04 9.52
CA TRP A 225 11.37 -15.29 10.09
C TRP A 225 12.56 -16.21 10.36
N SER A 226 12.33 -17.43 10.87
CA SER A 226 13.41 -18.37 11.15
C SER A 226 14.22 -18.64 9.89
N GLU A 227 13.55 -19.00 8.79
CA GLU A 227 14.19 -19.27 7.50
C GLU A 227 14.93 -18.04 6.97
N MET A 228 14.27 -16.87 6.96
CA MET A 228 14.91 -15.64 6.50
C MET A 228 16.18 -15.31 7.31
N PHE A 229 16.13 -15.39 8.65
CA PHE A 229 17.30 -15.08 9.47
C PHE A 229 18.37 -16.17 9.46
N ASP A 230 18.03 -17.44 9.18
CA ASP A 230 19.02 -18.48 8.91
C ASP A 230 19.78 -18.18 7.60
N MET A 231 19.09 -17.79 6.54
CA MET A 231 19.70 -17.32 5.30
C MET A 231 20.56 -16.06 5.55
N CYS A 232 20.06 -15.11 6.35
CA CYS A 232 20.83 -13.92 6.73
C CYS A 232 22.16 -14.28 7.42
N ARG A 233 22.14 -15.22 8.35
CA ARG A 233 23.36 -15.67 9.05
C ARG A 233 24.36 -16.31 8.10
N THR A 234 23.90 -17.08 7.13
CA THR A 234 24.76 -17.76 6.15
C THR A 234 25.54 -16.76 5.28
N VAL A 235 24.88 -15.70 4.80
CA VAL A 235 25.53 -14.74 3.88
C VAL A 235 26.30 -13.64 4.57
N THR A 236 26.10 -13.44 5.86
CA THR A 236 26.74 -12.33 6.56
C THR A 236 28.23 -12.56 6.73
N SER A 237 29.03 -11.67 6.14
CA SER A 237 30.46 -11.58 6.39
C SER A 237 30.79 -10.14 6.76
N VAL A 238 30.67 -9.84 8.05
CA VAL A 238 31.07 -8.54 8.57
C VAL A 238 32.57 -8.55 8.72
N GLY A 239 33.28 -7.68 7.99
CA GLY A 239 34.71 -7.48 8.16
C GLY A 239 35.05 -7.08 9.60
N ALA A 240 36.30 -7.25 10.03
CA ALA A 240 36.73 -6.97 11.39
C ALA A 240 36.52 -5.50 11.84
N ASP A 241 36.11 -4.63 10.97
CA ASP A 241 35.84 -3.22 11.25
C ASP A 241 34.32 -2.94 11.12
N LEU A 242 33.62 -3.11 12.25
CA LEU A 242 32.20 -2.80 12.36
C LEU A 242 31.90 -1.30 12.17
N ASP A 243 32.91 -0.45 12.24
CA ASP A 243 32.79 1.00 12.05
C ASP A 243 32.86 1.40 10.57
N ASP A 244 33.30 0.48 9.66
CA ASP A 244 33.24 0.70 8.21
C ASP A 244 32.21 -0.21 7.52
N PRO A 245 30.93 0.21 7.43
CA PRO A 245 29.88 -0.53 6.71
C PRO A 245 30.20 -0.68 5.21
N GLY A 246 31.30 -0.07 4.74
CA GLY A 246 31.78 -0.14 3.35
C GLY A 246 32.34 -1.51 2.93
N LEU A 247 32.63 -2.42 3.85
CA LEU A 247 33.37 -3.65 3.55
C LEU A 247 32.63 -4.97 3.82
N GLY A 248 31.49 -4.95 4.53
CA GLY A 248 30.74 -6.15 4.90
C GLY A 248 29.59 -6.51 3.95
N THR A 249 29.23 -7.79 3.95
CA THR A 249 27.96 -8.30 3.40
C THR A 249 27.02 -8.58 4.56
N TYR A 250 25.76 -8.24 4.40
CA TYR A 250 24.73 -8.38 5.42
C TYR A 250 23.60 -9.29 4.93
N GLY A 251 22.95 -9.98 5.86
CA GLY A 251 21.74 -10.73 5.54
C GLY A 251 20.57 -9.82 5.25
N LEU A 252 20.37 -8.81 6.12
CA LEU A 252 19.25 -7.86 6.04
C LEU A 252 19.78 -6.42 6.10
N SER A 253 19.29 -5.57 5.20
CA SER A 253 19.54 -4.12 5.21
C SER A 253 18.24 -3.35 5.35
N VAL A 254 18.08 -2.59 6.43
CA VAL A 254 16.79 -1.94 6.76
C VAL A 254 16.96 -0.57 7.39
N GLY A 255 15.94 0.27 7.19
CA GLY A 255 15.80 1.56 7.84
C GLY A 255 14.97 1.50 9.12
N VAL A 256 14.85 2.64 9.79
CA VAL A 256 14.17 2.79 11.08
C VAL A 256 12.67 2.43 11.06
N TYR A 257 12.05 2.42 9.90
CA TYR A 257 10.63 2.05 9.74
C TYR A 257 10.42 0.54 9.54
N ALA A 258 11.50 -0.24 9.39
CA ALA A 258 11.40 -1.69 9.16
C ALA A 258 10.74 -2.47 10.30
N TRP A 259 10.62 -1.89 11.48
CA TRP A 259 9.86 -2.50 12.57
C TRP A 259 8.40 -2.71 12.19
N GLN A 260 7.81 -1.81 11.40
CA GLN A 260 6.41 -1.88 10.99
C GLN A 260 6.11 -3.10 10.11
N PRO A 261 6.77 -3.31 8.95
CA PRO A 261 6.52 -4.51 8.15
C PRO A 261 6.82 -5.81 8.91
N LEU A 262 7.84 -5.85 9.76
CA LEU A 262 8.10 -7.01 10.62
C LEU A 262 6.98 -7.22 11.65
N PHE A 263 6.48 -6.16 12.28
CA PHE A 263 5.40 -6.26 13.24
C PHE A 263 4.11 -6.76 12.58
N PHE A 264 3.68 -6.12 11.50
CA PHE A 264 2.40 -6.42 10.87
C PHE A 264 2.39 -7.71 10.07
N SER A 265 3.56 -8.20 9.61
CA SER A 265 3.66 -9.52 8.97
C SER A 265 3.24 -10.66 9.90
N SER A 266 3.29 -10.46 11.21
CA SER A 266 2.83 -11.42 12.21
C SER A 266 1.30 -11.54 12.33
N GLY A 267 0.56 -10.61 11.73
CA GLY A 267 -0.88 -10.44 11.93
C GLY A 267 -1.25 -9.69 13.22
N ALA A 268 -0.27 -9.21 13.99
CA ALA A 268 -0.52 -8.40 15.18
C ALA A 268 -1.00 -6.99 14.82
N SER A 269 -1.70 -6.35 15.75
CA SER A 269 -2.13 -4.96 15.66
C SER A 269 -1.90 -4.25 16.99
N LEU A 270 -1.45 -2.99 16.95
CA LEU A 270 -1.26 -2.16 18.16
C LEU A 270 -2.59 -1.77 18.81
N VAL A 271 -3.60 -1.60 17.98
CA VAL A 271 -4.98 -1.31 18.37
C VAL A 271 -5.88 -2.32 17.71
N THR A 272 -6.54 -3.15 18.50
CA THR A 272 -7.57 -4.10 18.06
C THR A 272 -8.97 -3.51 18.26
N LYS A 273 -10.01 -4.27 17.99
CA LYS A 273 -11.40 -3.86 18.20
C LYS A 273 -12.17 -4.92 18.97
N ASN A 274 -13.16 -4.47 19.74
CA ASN A 274 -14.13 -5.36 20.36
C ASN A 274 -15.29 -5.70 19.40
N GLU A 275 -16.29 -6.42 19.89
CA GLU A 275 -17.46 -6.83 19.13
C GLU A 275 -18.32 -5.65 18.62
N GLU A 276 -18.25 -4.51 19.31
CA GLU A 276 -18.94 -3.26 18.94
C GLU A 276 -18.09 -2.36 18.02
N ASP A 277 -17.04 -2.89 17.39
CA ASP A 277 -16.09 -2.14 16.54
C ASP A 277 -15.39 -0.98 17.28
N THR A 278 -15.31 -1.06 18.63
CA THR A 278 -14.65 -0.03 19.44
C THR A 278 -13.16 -0.36 19.58
N PRO A 279 -12.27 0.61 19.28
CA PRO A 279 -10.82 0.40 19.39
C PRO A 279 -10.35 0.11 20.81
N ILE A 280 -9.47 -0.87 20.93
CA ILE A 280 -8.84 -1.30 22.20
C ILE A 280 -7.33 -1.34 22.01
N LEU A 281 -6.59 -0.72 22.92
CA LEU A 281 -5.14 -0.80 22.95
C LEU A 281 -4.66 -2.22 23.26
N ASN A 282 -3.87 -2.81 22.35
CA ASN A 282 -3.41 -4.20 22.40
C ASN A 282 -1.89 -4.32 22.68
N LEU A 283 -1.34 -3.40 23.44
CA LEU A 283 0.10 -3.32 23.63
C LEU A 283 0.68 -4.53 24.39
N ASN A 284 -0.06 -5.09 25.34
CA ASN A 284 0.42 -6.19 26.18
C ASN A 284 0.68 -7.48 25.36
N ASP A 285 -0.17 -7.79 24.39
CA ASP A 285 -0.04 -8.98 23.56
C ASP A 285 1.09 -8.82 22.51
N CYS A 286 1.57 -7.59 22.32
CA CYS A 286 2.61 -7.26 21.34
C CYS A 286 4.02 -7.21 21.95
N VAL A 287 4.17 -7.32 23.27
CA VAL A 287 5.45 -7.11 23.97
C VAL A 287 6.54 -8.06 23.48
N ASP A 288 6.27 -9.36 23.39
CA ASP A 288 7.27 -10.35 22.98
C ASP A 288 7.70 -10.11 21.52
N LEU A 289 6.74 -9.81 20.63
CA LEU A 289 7.01 -9.48 19.24
C LEU A 289 7.87 -8.21 19.12
N ILE A 290 7.58 -7.17 19.88
CA ILE A 290 8.36 -5.93 19.91
C ILE A 290 9.80 -6.20 20.36
N LEU A 291 9.99 -7.06 21.36
CA LEU A 291 11.32 -7.47 21.83
C LEU A 291 12.07 -8.27 20.76
N ASP A 292 11.40 -9.18 20.07
CA ASP A 292 12.00 -9.96 18.99
C ASP A 292 12.42 -9.04 17.82
N ILE A 293 11.59 -8.07 17.45
CA ILE A 293 11.93 -7.06 16.43
C ILE A 293 13.16 -6.25 16.88
N ASN A 294 13.20 -5.77 18.13
CA ASN A 294 14.36 -5.03 18.61
C ASN A 294 15.64 -5.86 18.52
N ARG A 295 15.56 -7.15 18.86
CA ARG A 295 16.72 -8.06 18.80
C ARG A 295 17.21 -8.21 17.36
N VAL A 296 16.33 -8.47 16.38
CA VAL A 296 16.74 -8.70 15.00
C VAL A 296 17.20 -7.43 14.30
N LEU A 297 16.60 -6.28 14.59
CA LEU A 297 17.03 -5.00 14.01
C LEU A 297 18.43 -4.58 14.52
N ASN A 298 18.71 -4.88 15.79
CA ASN A 298 19.98 -4.50 16.44
C ASN A 298 21.02 -5.63 16.46
N ASP A 299 20.77 -6.77 15.78
CA ASP A 299 21.77 -7.81 15.59
C ASP A 299 22.74 -7.44 14.47
N SER A 300 23.82 -6.75 14.82
CA SER A 300 24.84 -6.32 13.86
C SER A 300 25.58 -7.49 13.18
N ALA A 301 25.42 -8.73 13.66
CA ALA A 301 25.97 -9.92 13.02
C ALA A 301 25.17 -10.38 11.79
N THR A 302 23.96 -9.86 11.60
CA THR A 302 23.09 -10.24 10.46
C THR A 302 22.46 -9.03 9.77
N THR A 303 22.25 -7.93 10.48
CA THR A 303 21.44 -6.79 10.04
C THR A 303 22.27 -5.51 9.96
N PHE A 304 22.23 -4.86 8.80
CA PHE A 304 22.59 -3.46 8.68
C PHE A 304 21.37 -2.60 9.00
N PHE A 305 21.35 -2.01 10.20
CA PHE A 305 20.27 -1.15 10.65
C PHE A 305 20.64 0.32 10.54
N SER A 306 20.04 1.01 9.56
CA SER A 306 20.22 2.44 9.39
C SER A 306 19.29 3.23 10.33
N SER A 307 19.85 3.81 11.38
CA SER A 307 19.10 4.70 12.29
C SER A 307 18.75 6.06 11.67
N SER A 308 19.39 6.42 10.54
CA SER A 308 19.22 7.68 9.83
C SER A 308 18.45 7.48 8.54
N TYR A 309 17.40 8.27 8.34
CA TYR A 309 16.61 8.31 7.10
C TYR A 309 17.25 9.26 6.06
N GLN A 310 18.57 9.08 5.82
CA GLN A 310 19.27 9.86 4.79
C GLN A 310 19.21 9.11 3.46
N MET A 311 18.19 9.37 2.67
CA MET A 311 17.83 8.62 1.47
C MET A 311 18.89 8.61 0.36
N HIS A 312 19.80 9.57 0.35
CA HIS A 312 20.84 9.70 -0.66
C HIS A 312 22.27 9.34 -0.14
N SER A 313 22.36 8.72 1.01
CA SER A 313 23.65 8.26 1.56
C SER A 313 23.94 6.84 1.13
N SER A 314 25.15 6.57 0.64
CA SER A 314 25.65 5.21 0.41
C SER A 314 25.72 4.35 1.68
N PHE A 315 25.53 4.97 2.84
CA PHE A 315 25.50 4.36 4.17
C PHE A 315 24.09 4.21 4.73
N ASN A 316 23.08 4.13 3.89
CA ASN A 316 21.72 3.77 4.28
C ASN A 316 21.33 2.37 3.76
N ALA A 317 20.15 1.89 4.10
CA ALA A 317 19.68 0.57 3.69
C ALA A 317 19.69 0.39 2.16
N PHE A 318 19.27 1.41 1.40
CA PHE A 318 19.26 1.38 -0.07
C PHE A 318 20.69 1.31 -0.65
N GLY A 319 21.61 2.10 -0.10
CA GLY A 319 23.01 2.13 -0.55
C GLY A 319 23.72 0.79 -0.32
N VAL A 320 23.48 0.14 0.81
CA VAL A 320 24.03 -1.18 1.11
C VAL A 320 23.45 -2.25 0.19
N PHE A 321 22.14 -2.28 0.03
CA PHE A 321 21.48 -3.20 -0.89
C PHE A 321 21.87 -2.92 -2.35
N GLY A 322 21.82 -1.67 -2.77
CA GLY A 322 22.16 -1.26 -4.14
C GLY A 322 23.61 -1.49 -4.53
N ALA A 323 24.51 -1.57 -3.54
CA ALA A 323 25.90 -2.01 -3.74
C ALA A 323 26.06 -3.55 -3.79
N GLY A 324 24.97 -4.31 -3.80
CA GLY A 324 24.98 -5.78 -3.83
C GLY A 324 25.40 -6.43 -2.51
N ARG A 325 25.43 -5.68 -1.40
CA ARG A 325 26.00 -6.12 -0.12
C ARG A 325 24.97 -6.52 0.94
N ALA A 326 23.71 -6.70 0.54
CA ALA A 326 22.70 -7.31 1.40
C ALA A 326 21.90 -8.33 0.63
N LEU A 327 21.53 -9.45 1.30
CA LEU A 327 20.68 -10.47 0.71
C LEU A 327 19.23 -9.96 0.62
N PHE A 328 18.76 -9.33 1.69
CA PHE A 328 17.42 -8.78 1.78
C PHE A 328 17.43 -7.30 2.14
N MET A 329 16.40 -6.60 1.66
CA MET A 329 16.06 -5.24 2.07
C MET A 329 14.54 -5.13 2.19
N SER A 330 14.04 -4.38 3.17
CA SER A 330 12.59 -4.14 3.31
C SER A 330 12.26 -2.66 3.27
N ASP A 331 11.36 -2.29 2.36
CA ASP A 331 10.78 -0.93 2.26
C ASP A 331 9.49 -0.96 1.41
N PRO A 332 8.64 0.09 1.41
CA PRO A 332 7.47 0.13 0.54
C PRO A 332 7.79 0.11 -0.96
N LEU A 333 6.82 -0.34 -1.76
CA LEU A 333 6.98 -0.50 -3.21
C LEU A 333 7.29 0.81 -3.97
N TYR A 334 6.93 1.98 -3.43
CA TYR A 334 7.30 3.27 -4.05
C TYR A 334 8.82 3.50 -4.12
N CYS A 335 9.61 2.75 -3.36
CA CYS A 335 11.07 2.84 -3.38
C CYS A 335 11.70 2.18 -4.62
N VAL A 336 10.98 1.29 -5.29
CA VAL A 336 11.54 0.51 -6.41
C VAL A 336 12.02 1.38 -7.56
N PRO A 337 11.22 2.31 -8.12
CA PRO A 337 11.66 3.08 -9.28
C PRO A 337 12.85 3.99 -9.00
N GLU A 338 12.99 4.48 -7.78
CA GLU A 338 13.98 5.50 -7.44
C GLU A 338 15.27 4.94 -6.86
N TYR A 339 15.20 3.84 -6.12
CA TYR A 339 16.36 3.32 -5.38
C TYR A 339 16.75 1.90 -5.75
N VAL A 340 15.80 1.02 -6.05
CA VAL A 340 16.08 -0.40 -6.32
C VAL A 340 16.46 -0.59 -7.79
N MET A 341 15.64 -0.12 -8.71
CA MET A 341 15.92 -0.26 -10.16
C MET A 341 17.23 0.41 -10.60
N PRO A 342 17.59 1.62 -10.13
CA PRO A 342 18.84 2.26 -10.54
C PRO A 342 20.10 1.60 -9.97
N SER A 343 19.96 0.69 -9.03
CA SER A 343 21.10 0.06 -8.34
C SER A 343 21.83 -1.02 -9.13
N GLU A 344 21.31 -1.44 -10.29
CA GLU A 344 21.86 -2.55 -11.11
C GLU A 344 21.85 -3.92 -10.40
N VAL A 345 21.26 -4.05 -9.22
CA VAL A 345 21.09 -5.34 -8.53
C VAL A 345 20.00 -6.15 -9.27
N ASP A 346 20.30 -7.40 -9.59
CA ASP A 346 19.27 -8.36 -10.01
C ASP A 346 18.44 -8.73 -8.79
N TYR A 347 17.31 -8.04 -8.64
CA TYR A 347 16.45 -8.18 -7.47
C TYR A 347 15.18 -9.00 -7.75
N GLY A 348 14.64 -9.57 -6.68
CA GLY A 348 13.32 -10.16 -6.63
C GLY A 348 12.45 -9.49 -5.57
N ILE A 349 11.16 -9.76 -5.60
CA ILE A 349 10.20 -9.27 -4.62
C ILE A 349 9.57 -10.47 -3.92
N LEU A 350 9.46 -10.36 -2.59
CA LEU A 350 8.87 -11.38 -1.72
C LEU A 350 7.90 -10.70 -0.74
N PRO A 351 6.88 -11.42 -0.26
CA PRO A 351 6.16 -10.98 0.93
C PRO A 351 7.09 -11.00 2.15
N ILE A 352 6.82 -10.13 3.12
CA ILE A 352 7.50 -10.21 4.42
C ILE A 352 7.19 -11.58 5.03
N PRO A 353 8.18 -12.33 5.54
CA PRO A 353 7.96 -13.68 6.03
C PRO A 353 7.01 -13.73 7.23
N LYS A 354 6.35 -14.86 7.40
CA LYS A 354 5.52 -15.12 8.58
C LYS A 354 6.36 -15.12 9.84
N TYR A 355 5.83 -14.53 10.91
CA TYR A 355 6.50 -14.56 12.21
C TYR A 355 6.58 -15.98 12.80
N ARG A 356 5.54 -16.80 12.57
CA ARG A 356 5.44 -18.19 13.07
C ARG A 356 4.95 -19.15 11.97
N GLU A 357 5.42 -20.38 12.00
CA GLU A 357 5.01 -21.44 11.07
C GLU A 357 3.48 -21.65 10.99
N LYS A 358 2.78 -21.60 12.14
CA LYS A 358 1.32 -21.79 12.23
C LYS A 358 0.48 -20.63 11.76
N GLN A 359 1.10 -19.56 11.28
CA GLN A 359 0.39 -18.41 10.73
C GLN A 359 -0.19 -18.79 9.36
N ASP A 360 -1.48 -18.54 9.15
CA ASP A 360 -2.18 -18.97 7.93
C ASP A 360 -1.77 -18.16 6.70
N ASN A 361 -1.60 -16.83 6.86
CA ASN A 361 -1.40 -15.90 5.75
C ASN A 361 -0.08 -15.13 5.87
N TYR A 362 0.42 -14.67 4.73
CA TYR A 362 1.39 -13.57 4.66
C TYR A 362 0.63 -12.26 4.76
N TYR A 363 0.81 -11.51 5.84
CA TYR A 363 0.20 -10.20 6.00
C TYR A 363 1.14 -9.11 5.52
N SER A 364 0.56 -8.15 4.81
CA SER A 364 1.23 -6.96 4.34
C SER A 364 0.54 -5.72 4.90
N GLN A 365 1.28 -4.63 4.98
CA GLN A 365 0.73 -3.37 5.47
C GLN A 365 0.89 -2.29 4.42
N THR A 366 -0.19 -1.55 4.17
CA THR A 366 -0.09 -0.24 3.52
C THR A 366 0.20 0.83 4.57
N HIS A 367 1.23 1.66 4.30
CA HIS A 367 1.65 2.66 5.28
C HIS A 367 0.65 3.83 5.35
N PRO A 368 -0.05 4.07 6.47
CA PRO A 368 -1.16 5.03 6.53
C PRO A 368 -0.76 6.49 6.32
N ALA A 369 0.52 6.85 6.51
CA ALA A 369 1.01 8.19 6.17
C ALA A 369 1.24 8.41 4.66
N HIS A 370 1.16 7.33 3.87
CA HIS A 370 1.41 7.36 2.42
C HIS A 370 0.20 6.89 1.60
N SER A 371 -0.66 6.03 2.14
CA SER A 371 -1.89 5.57 1.50
C SER A 371 -2.98 6.65 1.54
N THR A 372 -3.65 6.86 0.42
CA THR A 372 -4.70 7.89 0.27
C THR A 372 -6.09 7.32 0.48
N VAL A 373 -6.91 8.04 1.21
CA VAL A 373 -8.33 7.78 1.41
C VAL A 373 -9.19 8.94 0.90
N ILE A 374 -10.43 8.64 0.52
CA ILE A 374 -11.43 9.66 0.19
C ILE A 374 -12.29 9.97 1.41
N SER A 375 -12.61 11.25 1.59
CA SER A 375 -13.49 11.73 2.65
C SER A 375 -14.32 12.92 2.17
N VAL A 376 -15.46 13.15 2.81
CA VAL A 376 -16.39 14.28 2.52
C VAL A 376 -16.26 15.32 3.62
N MET A 377 -16.05 16.57 3.24
CA MET A 377 -15.90 17.67 4.19
C MET A 377 -17.26 18.09 4.79
N LYS A 378 -17.29 18.36 6.10
CA LYS A 378 -18.52 18.77 6.81
C LYS A 378 -18.83 20.24 6.51
N GLN A 379 -19.80 20.49 5.61
CA GLN A 379 -20.27 21.82 5.24
C GLN A 379 -21.76 21.92 5.56
N GLU A 380 -22.22 23.07 6.07
CA GLU A 380 -23.64 23.25 6.48
C GLU A 380 -24.62 23.29 5.29
N HIS A 381 -24.18 23.83 4.16
CA HIS A 381 -25.06 24.09 2.99
C HIS A 381 -24.65 23.31 1.74
N SER A 382 -23.97 22.16 1.90
CA SER A 382 -23.56 21.34 0.79
C SER A 382 -24.75 20.56 0.18
N ASP A 383 -24.74 20.43 -1.13
CA ASP A 383 -25.66 19.52 -1.84
C ASP A 383 -25.12 18.07 -1.69
N LEU A 384 -25.66 17.37 -0.69
CA LEU A 384 -25.23 16.00 -0.36
C LEU A 384 -25.58 15.01 -1.48
N ASN A 385 -26.66 15.24 -2.25
CA ASN A 385 -26.99 14.39 -3.40
C ASN A 385 -25.93 14.52 -4.50
N LYS A 386 -25.53 15.75 -4.82
CA LYS A 386 -24.44 16.03 -5.75
C LYS A 386 -23.15 15.36 -5.31
N ILE A 387 -22.75 15.58 -4.04
CA ILE A 387 -21.49 15.04 -3.51
C ILE A 387 -21.52 13.52 -3.51
N GLY A 388 -22.57 12.91 -2.99
CA GLY A 388 -22.70 11.45 -2.90
C GLY A 388 -22.65 10.76 -4.27
N LYS A 389 -23.42 11.26 -5.26
CA LYS A 389 -23.40 10.72 -6.63
C LYS A 389 -22.01 10.83 -7.27
N ILE A 390 -21.34 11.98 -7.10
CA ILE A 390 -20.02 12.20 -7.71
C ILE A 390 -18.97 11.31 -7.03
N VAL A 391 -18.99 11.16 -5.70
CA VAL A 391 -18.05 10.30 -4.97
C VAL A 391 -18.22 8.84 -5.35
N GLU A 392 -19.45 8.36 -5.39
CA GLU A 392 -19.75 6.97 -5.76
C GLU A 392 -19.33 6.68 -7.20
N ASP A 393 -19.67 7.56 -8.15
CA ASP A 393 -19.27 7.39 -9.55
C ASP A 393 -17.76 7.57 -9.73
N TYR A 394 -17.11 8.44 -8.95
CA TYR A 394 -15.65 8.60 -8.96
C TYR A 394 -14.95 7.30 -8.55
N ALA A 395 -15.44 6.61 -7.52
CA ALA A 395 -14.91 5.32 -7.12
C ALA A 395 -15.18 4.23 -8.17
N TYR A 396 -16.38 4.19 -8.73
CA TYR A 396 -16.77 3.28 -9.81
C TYR A 396 -15.94 3.50 -11.09
N GLN A 397 -15.86 4.74 -11.59
CA GLN A 397 -15.06 5.08 -12.77
C GLN A 397 -13.57 4.80 -12.55
N SER A 398 -13.10 4.94 -11.31
CA SER A 398 -11.73 4.55 -10.97
C SER A 398 -11.52 3.05 -11.08
N SER A 399 -12.50 2.23 -10.72
CA SER A 399 -12.42 0.77 -10.88
C SER A 399 -12.34 0.34 -12.36
N LEU A 400 -12.97 1.09 -13.23
CA LEU A 400 -12.98 0.80 -14.68
C LEU A 400 -11.70 1.27 -15.39
N HIS A 401 -11.18 2.43 -15.00
CA HIS A 401 -10.13 3.12 -15.76
C HIS A 401 -8.79 3.16 -15.06
N VAL A 402 -8.76 3.43 -13.75
CA VAL A 402 -7.53 3.70 -13.00
C VAL A 402 -6.96 2.43 -12.40
N HIS A 403 -7.76 1.65 -11.69
CA HIS A 403 -7.30 0.46 -10.99
C HIS A 403 -6.67 -0.61 -11.91
N PRO A 404 -7.22 -0.94 -13.10
CA PRO A 404 -6.56 -1.87 -14.01
C PRO A 404 -5.17 -1.39 -14.43
N MET A 405 -4.97 -0.07 -14.56
CA MET A 405 -3.68 0.51 -14.90
C MET A 405 -2.69 0.50 -13.73
N ILE A 406 -3.17 0.60 -12.50
CA ILE A 406 -2.33 0.42 -11.30
C ILE A 406 -1.77 -1.00 -11.31
N VAL A 407 -2.65 -2.00 -11.42
CA VAL A 407 -2.25 -3.42 -11.45
C VAL A 407 -1.30 -3.69 -12.62
N GLU A 408 -1.63 -3.25 -13.83
CA GLU A 408 -0.82 -3.54 -15.01
C GLU A 408 0.50 -2.78 -15.03
N THR A 409 0.47 -1.47 -14.78
CA THR A 409 1.64 -0.61 -14.98
C THR A 409 2.55 -0.62 -13.77
N MET A 410 2.00 -0.49 -12.57
CA MET A 410 2.79 -0.33 -11.35
C MET A 410 3.27 -1.67 -10.81
N ILE A 411 2.38 -2.66 -10.82
CA ILE A 411 2.69 -3.97 -10.27
C ILE A 411 3.49 -4.78 -11.28
N LYS A 412 2.99 -4.92 -12.51
CA LYS A 412 3.61 -5.80 -13.51
C LYS A 412 4.85 -5.24 -14.18
N ARG A 413 4.91 -3.93 -14.44
CA ARG A 413 6.00 -3.34 -15.24
C ARG A 413 7.10 -2.68 -14.42
N HIS A 414 6.79 -2.10 -13.26
CA HIS A 414 7.75 -1.38 -12.46
C HIS A 414 8.35 -2.23 -11.33
N ASN A 415 7.56 -3.13 -10.74
CA ASN A 415 8.00 -3.87 -9.57
C ASN A 415 8.43 -5.30 -9.90
N ALA A 416 7.68 -6.02 -10.74
CA ALA A 416 8.00 -7.41 -11.08
C ALA A 416 9.05 -7.49 -12.20
N GLN A 417 10.18 -8.18 -11.94
CA GLN A 417 11.21 -8.48 -12.93
C GLN A 417 10.94 -9.82 -13.64
N SER A 418 10.12 -10.68 -13.05
CA SER A 418 9.83 -12.04 -13.52
C SER A 418 8.40 -12.45 -13.22
N ALA A 419 7.95 -13.58 -13.79
CA ALA A 419 6.67 -14.19 -13.47
C ALA A 419 6.56 -14.58 -11.98
N GLN A 420 7.66 -14.99 -11.38
CA GLN A 420 7.72 -15.31 -9.94
C GLN A 420 7.49 -14.07 -9.09
N ASP A 421 8.12 -12.94 -9.42
CA ASP A 421 7.91 -11.68 -8.68
C ASP A 421 6.46 -11.22 -8.78
N PHE A 422 5.81 -11.46 -9.93
CA PHE A 422 4.39 -11.15 -10.11
C PHE A 422 3.51 -12.00 -9.18
N GLU A 423 3.75 -13.30 -9.10
CA GLU A 423 3.07 -14.21 -8.16
C GLU A 423 3.25 -13.75 -6.70
N MET A 424 4.46 -13.35 -6.33
CA MET A 424 4.73 -12.82 -4.97
C MET A 424 3.98 -11.53 -4.68
N LEU A 425 3.83 -10.65 -5.68
CA LEU A 425 3.02 -9.44 -5.54
C LEU A 425 1.53 -9.76 -5.36
N GLU A 426 0.99 -10.78 -6.04
CA GLU A 426 -0.39 -11.22 -5.83
C GLU A 426 -0.59 -11.72 -4.39
N ILE A 427 0.35 -12.51 -3.87
CA ILE A 427 0.33 -12.96 -2.46
C ILE A 427 0.42 -11.77 -1.51
N LEU A 428 1.32 -10.83 -1.77
CA LEU A 428 1.53 -9.63 -0.97
C LEU A 428 0.27 -8.77 -0.90
N PHE A 429 -0.47 -8.63 -2.01
CA PHE A 429 -1.69 -7.81 -2.04
C PHE A 429 -2.94 -8.55 -1.54
N SER A 430 -2.92 -9.87 -1.41
CA SER A 430 -4.09 -10.64 -0.98
C SER A 430 -4.51 -10.38 0.48
N ASN A 431 -3.58 -9.95 1.33
CA ASN A 431 -3.81 -9.73 2.76
C ASN A 431 -3.22 -8.40 3.24
N VAL A 432 -3.54 -7.31 2.54
CA VAL A 432 -3.12 -5.96 2.93
C VAL A 432 -3.99 -5.47 4.08
N ARG A 433 -3.33 -4.89 5.09
CA ARG A 433 -3.95 -4.31 6.28
C ARG A 433 -3.53 -2.84 6.42
N CYS A 434 -4.35 -2.08 7.13
CA CYS A 434 -4.04 -0.71 7.53
C CYS A 434 -4.19 -0.59 9.05
N ASP A 435 -3.10 -0.70 9.80
CA ASP A 435 -3.17 -0.70 11.27
C ASP A 435 -3.76 0.60 11.82
N MET A 436 -4.76 0.45 12.68
CA MET A 436 -5.45 1.59 13.29
C MET A 436 -4.51 2.38 14.22
N GLY A 437 -3.63 1.73 14.96
CA GLY A 437 -2.67 2.41 15.83
C GLY A 437 -1.68 3.29 15.06
N LEU A 438 -1.26 2.85 13.86
CA LEU A 438 -0.47 3.69 12.95
C LEU A 438 -1.31 4.78 12.27
N SER A 439 -2.56 4.50 11.94
CA SER A 439 -3.48 5.50 11.37
C SER A 439 -3.70 6.66 12.33
N MET A 440 -3.66 6.40 13.65
CA MET A 440 -3.75 7.37 14.73
C MET A 440 -2.39 7.95 15.16
N SER A 441 -1.30 7.74 14.40
CA SER A 441 0.06 8.08 14.85
C SER A 441 0.30 9.59 15.08
N ASN A 442 -0.55 10.44 14.53
CA ASN A 442 -0.52 11.87 14.84
C ASN A 442 -1.03 12.17 16.26
N GLU A 443 -1.96 11.38 16.77
CA GLU A 443 -2.62 11.51 18.07
C GLU A 443 -1.94 10.64 19.12
N ILE A 444 -1.78 9.33 18.84
CA ILE A 444 -1.16 8.36 19.74
C ILE A 444 0.31 8.16 19.35
N LYS A 445 1.22 8.36 20.29
CA LYS A 445 2.67 8.40 20.00
C LYS A 445 3.38 7.03 20.08
N ILE A 446 2.66 5.92 20.01
CA ILE A 446 3.24 4.57 20.11
C ILE A 446 4.31 4.35 19.04
N ASP A 447 4.02 4.63 17.76
CA ASP A 447 4.98 4.46 16.67
C ASP A 447 6.28 5.26 16.90
N SER A 448 6.16 6.52 17.27
CA SER A 448 7.33 7.37 17.52
C SER A 448 8.16 6.91 18.71
N ASP A 449 7.51 6.41 19.76
CA ASP A 449 8.18 5.88 20.93
C ASP A 449 8.89 4.56 20.62
N VAL A 450 8.24 3.63 19.91
CA VAL A 450 8.85 2.38 19.46
C VAL A 450 10.06 2.65 18.59
N ARG A 451 9.96 3.51 17.57
CA ARG A 451 11.09 3.88 16.71
C ARG A 451 12.25 4.49 17.48
N ARG A 452 11.97 5.37 18.42
CA ARG A 452 13.00 5.99 19.27
C ARG A 452 13.75 4.95 20.10
N LEU A 453 13.04 3.99 20.68
CA LEU A 453 13.62 2.92 21.50
C LEU A 453 14.47 1.95 20.66
N PHE A 454 14.01 1.58 19.47
CA PHE A 454 14.78 0.73 18.56
C PHE A 454 16.08 1.40 18.09
N ARG A 455 16.02 2.69 17.73
CA ARG A 455 17.23 3.47 17.37
C ARG A 455 18.28 3.51 18.49
N ALA A 456 17.83 3.59 19.71
CA ALA A 456 18.68 3.64 20.88
C ALA A 456 19.20 2.25 21.33
N ASN A 457 18.73 1.17 20.68
CA ASN A 457 18.89 -0.21 21.18
C ASN A 457 18.55 -0.32 22.67
N ASP A 458 17.42 0.29 23.04
CA ASP A 458 17.04 0.49 24.43
C ASP A 458 16.45 -0.80 25.02
N THR A 459 17.08 -1.34 26.03
CA THR A 459 16.63 -2.53 26.73
C THR A 459 15.40 -2.28 27.61
N SER A 460 15.05 -1.01 27.87
CA SER A 460 13.89 -0.61 28.69
C SER A 460 12.57 -0.46 27.90
N ILE A 461 12.52 -0.97 26.65
CA ILE A 461 11.36 -0.85 25.76
C ILE A 461 10.06 -1.18 26.47
N VAL A 462 9.98 -2.36 27.11
CA VAL A 462 8.75 -2.84 27.76
C VAL A 462 8.34 -1.93 28.91
N SER A 463 9.29 -1.53 29.75
CA SER A 463 8.99 -0.64 30.89
C SER A 463 8.56 0.74 30.43
N THR A 464 9.17 1.26 29.36
CA THR A 464 8.80 2.55 28.77
C THR A 464 7.39 2.53 28.17
N LEU A 465 7.07 1.49 27.39
CA LEU A 465 5.74 1.34 26.81
C LEU A 465 4.65 1.17 27.87
N ARG A 466 4.92 0.39 28.92
CA ARG A 466 4.00 0.24 30.07
C ARG A 466 3.82 1.54 30.86
N THR A 467 4.86 2.34 31.01
CA THR A 467 4.77 3.65 31.66
C THR A 467 3.90 4.61 30.85
N ASN A 468 3.97 4.56 29.53
CA ASN A 468 3.20 5.42 28.64
C ASN A 468 1.79 4.89 28.34
N GLU A 469 1.50 3.61 28.61
CA GLU A 469 0.22 2.96 28.30
C GLU A 469 -1.01 3.72 28.81
N PRO A 470 -1.05 4.25 30.06
CA PRO A 470 -2.20 5.04 30.52
C PRO A 470 -2.47 6.27 29.65
N THR A 471 -1.40 6.92 29.15
CA THR A 471 -1.52 8.08 28.24
C THR A 471 -2.09 7.65 26.89
N TYR A 472 -1.58 6.55 26.31
CA TYR A 472 -2.10 6.02 25.04
C TYR A 472 -3.58 5.66 25.15
N ARG A 473 -3.96 4.98 26.25
CA ARG A 473 -5.35 4.60 26.55
C ARG A 473 -6.26 5.83 26.66
N SER A 474 -5.85 6.84 27.41
CA SER A 474 -6.62 8.08 27.58
C SER A 474 -6.82 8.82 26.26
N VAL A 475 -5.80 8.86 25.40
CA VAL A 475 -5.92 9.47 24.06
C VAL A 475 -6.89 8.66 23.19
N LEU A 476 -6.79 7.32 23.20
CA LEU A 476 -7.68 6.45 22.45
C LEU A 476 -9.15 6.62 22.87
N GLU A 477 -9.42 6.66 24.18
CA GLU A 477 -10.76 6.93 24.72
C GLU A 477 -11.29 8.31 24.28
N GLY A 478 -10.42 9.33 24.26
CA GLY A 478 -10.73 10.66 23.72
C GLY A 478 -11.11 10.64 22.23
N ILE A 479 -10.37 9.87 21.43
CA ILE A 479 -10.65 9.67 19.99
C ILE A 479 -12.01 9.01 19.79
N VAL A 480 -12.28 7.88 20.47
CA VAL A 480 -13.56 7.17 20.38
C VAL A 480 -14.73 8.07 20.75
N LYS A 481 -14.58 8.88 21.81
CA LYS A 481 -15.59 9.85 22.21
C LYS A 481 -15.82 10.93 21.14
N SER A 482 -14.76 11.50 20.58
CA SER A 482 -14.85 12.52 19.53
C SER A 482 -15.53 11.96 18.28
N TRP A 483 -15.18 10.74 17.89
CA TRP A 483 -15.76 10.03 16.75
C TRP A 483 -17.27 9.87 16.87
N SER A 484 -17.74 9.45 18.04
CA SER A 484 -19.17 9.29 18.30
C SER A 484 -19.96 10.61 18.41
N GLN A 485 -19.30 11.73 18.73
CA GLN A 485 -19.96 13.04 18.85
C GLN A 485 -20.15 13.73 17.48
N THR A 486 -19.40 13.37 16.49
CA THR A 486 -19.51 13.91 15.12
C THR A 486 -20.60 13.21 14.30
N THR A 487 -21.11 12.08 14.76
CA THR A 487 -22.23 11.31 14.17
C THR A 487 -23.63 11.87 14.57
N ASN A 488 -23.72 12.83 15.48
CA ASN A 488 -24.93 13.56 15.87
C ASN A 488 -24.87 15.01 15.38
#